data_ce11533a13ef4dff77893f06f6f112a2
#
_entry.id   ce11533a13ef4dff77893f06f6f112a2
#
_cell.length_a   1.000
_cell.length_b   1.000
_cell.length_c   1.000
_cell.angle_alpha   90.00
_cell.angle_beta   90.00
_cell.angle_gamma   90.00
#
_symmetry.space_group_name_H-M   'P 1'
#
loop_
_entity.id
_entity.type
_entity.pdbx_description
1 polymer ?
#
loop_
_entity_poly.entity_id
_entity_poly.type
_entity_poly.pdbx_seq_one_letter_code
_entity_poly.pdbx_strand_id
1 'polypeptide(L)'
;TSDNAIIRSFIDYSGAAIKKKLEILISGGSIRQQIEENLTYDYLHSSEENLWSILYLTGYLTNVSEQDTDGTIELKIPNKEIKEIFETTVKKWFEDNAKTIDRKELFDAVWTGNADILTKEIGTLLRMTISYHDYKEDFYHAFLAGIFAGAGYVVESNKEHGEGRSDIVIYDDYEGKVAIFEAKKSQNP
;
A
#
# COMPACT_ATOMS: atom_id res chain seq x y z
N THR A 1 2.98 -21.11 -2.54
CA THR A 1 1.76 -20.32 -2.34
C THR A 1 1.53 -19.90 -0.88
N SER A 2 2.32 -20.36 0.09
CA SER A 2 2.21 -20.00 1.52
C SER A 2 3.02 -18.75 1.90
N ASP A 3 3.95 -18.34 1.08
CA ASP A 3 5.01 -17.41 1.48
C ASP A 3 4.53 -15.96 1.67
N ASN A 4 3.50 -15.53 0.98
CA ASN A 4 2.98 -14.17 1.11
C ASN A 4 1.97 -14.01 2.27
N ALA A 5 1.54 -15.10 2.90
CA ALA A 5 0.54 -15.06 3.97
C ALA A 5 1.06 -14.33 5.22
N ILE A 6 2.33 -14.47 5.53
CA ILE A 6 2.96 -13.80 6.69
C ILE A 6 2.98 -12.29 6.47
N ILE A 7 3.45 -11.82 5.31
CA ILE A 7 3.47 -10.38 4.98
C ILE A 7 2.05 -9.83 4.94
N ARG A 8 1.10 -10.58 4.36
CA ARG A 8 -0.31 -10.17 4.32
C ARG A 8 -0.90 -10.00 5.72
N SER A 9 -0.72 -11.01 6.57
CA SER A 9 -1.16 -10.98 7.96
C SER A 9 -0.52 -9.83 8.73
N PHE A 10 0.76 -9.55 8.48
CA PHE A 10 1.47 -8.41 9.04
C PHE A 10 0.83 -7.06 8.63
N ILE A 11 0.51 -6.88 7.35
CA ILE A 11 -0.10 -5.64 6.84
C ILE A 11 -1.52 -5.46 7.38
N ASP A 12 -2.32 -6.52 7.44
CA ASP A 12 -3.68 -6.49 7.97
C ASP A 12 -3.73 -6.07 9.44
N TYR A 13 -2.71 -6.43 10.22
CA TYR A 13 -2.62 -6.13 11.64
C TYR A 13 -1.93 -4.80 11.96
N SER A 14 -1.37 -4.12 10.97
CA SER A 14 -0.48 -3.00 11.18
C SER A 14 -1.19 -1.69 11.55
N GLY A 15 -0.81 -1.14 12.72
CA GLY A 15 -1.10 0.24 13.11
C GLY A 15 -0.24 1.25 12.34
N ALA A 16 -0.49 2.55 12.56
CA ALA A 16 0.22 3.64 11.86
C ALA A 16 1.75 3.58 12.03
N ALA A 17 2.24 3.17 13.20
CA ALA A 17 3.68 3.07 13.48
C ALA A 17 4.35 1.98 12.64
N ILE A 18 3.72 0.81 12.53
CA ILE A 18 4.21 -0.31 11.71
C ILE A 18 4.22 0.08 10.23
N LYS A 19 3.19 0.75 9.76
CA LYS A 19 3.09 1.23 8.38
C LYS A 19 4.27 2.14 8.02
N LYS A 20 4.61 3.10 8.89
CA LYS A 20 5.75 3.99 8.68
C LYS A 20 7.09 3.24 8.61
N LYS A 21 7.29 2.24 9.47
CA LYS A 21 8.51 1.40 9.43
C LYS A 21 8.59 0.57 8.15
N LEU A 22 7.45 0.03 7.69
CA LEU A 22 7.38 -0.70 6.43
C LEU A 22 7.72 0.19 5.23
N GLU A 23 7.26 1.45 5.23
CA GLU A 23 7.64 2.45 4.22
C GLU A 23 9.16 2.66 4.15
N ILE A 24 9.81 2.85 5.31
CA ILE A 24 11.27 3.00 5.39
C ILE A 24 11.96 1.79 4.77
N LEU A 25 11.54 0.59 5.11
CA LEU A 25 12.13 -0.65 4.60
C LEU A 25 11.99 -0.79 3.08
N ILE A 26 10.79 -0.56 2.54
CA ILE A 26 10.55 -0.69 1.10
C ILE A 26 11.24 0.42 0.30
N SER A 27 11.40 1.61 0.88
CA SER A 27 12.20 2.69 0.27
C SER A 27 13.71 2.40 0.25
N GLY A 28 14.15 1.29 0.89
CA GLY A 28 15.54 0.85 0.94
C GLY A 28 16.29 1.29 2.19
N GLY A 29 15.58 1.90 3.15
CA GLY A 29 16.11 2.25 4.46
C GLY A 29 16.15 1.05 5.42
N SER A 30 16.50 1.33 6.67
CA SER A 30 16.56 0.37 7.77
C SER A 30 15.75 0.84 8.97
N ILE A 31 15.37 -0.10 9.82
CA ILE A 31 14.67 0.18 11.07
C ILE A 31 15.37 -0.51 12.23
N ARG A 32 15.29 0.08 13.41
CA ARG A 32 15.80 -0.54 14.64
C ARG A 32 14.66 -1.22 15.39
N GLN A 33 14.85 -2.50 15.71
CA GLN A 33 13.85 -3.33 16.39
C GLN A 33 14.51 -4.29 17.38
N GLN A 34 13.83 -4.45 18.52
CA GLN A 34 14.16 -5.54 19.44
C GLN A 34 13.61 -6.84 18.87
N ILE A 35 14.39 -7.91 18.95
CA ILE A 35 14.08 -9.21 18.39
C ILE A 35 13.92 -10.24 19.51
N GLU A 36 12.78 -10.93 19.47
CA GLU A 36 12.50 -12.08 20.34
C GLU A 36 12.74 -13.37 19.55
N GLU A 37 13.76 -14.15 19.93
CA GLU A 37 14.14 -15.37 19.24
C GLU A 37 13.29 -16.60 19.60
N ASN A 38 12.62 -16.56 20.75
CA ASN A 38 11.85 -17.68 21.29
C ASN A 38 10.35 -17.62 20.95
N LEU A 39 10.01 -17.12 19.78
CA LEU A 39 8.62 -16.98 19.33
C LEU A 39 8.03 -18.30 18.81
N THR A 40 6.84 -18.61 19.28
CA THR A 40 5.95 -19.59 18.63
C THR A 40 4.93 -18.89 17.75
N TYR A 41 4.42 -19.60 16.75
CA TYR A 41 3.46 -19.07 15.76
C TYR A 41 2.18 -18.50 16.41
N ASP A 42 1.81 -19.02 17.58
CA ASP A 42 0.62 -18.59 18.33
C ASP A 42 0.72 -17.16 18.89
N TYR A 43 1.94 -16.60 18.98
CA TYR A 43 2.20 -15.25 19.47
C TYR A 43 2.39 -14.20 18.37
N LEU A 44 2.11 -14.55 17.12
CA LEU A 44 2.34 -13.71 15.93
C LEU A 44 1.68 -12.33 16.04
N HIS A 45 0.52 -12.26 16.66
CA HIS A 45 -0.30 -11.06 16.78
C HIS A 45 -0.33 -10.44 18.18
N SER A 46 0.53 -10.88 19.07
CA SER A 46 0.51 -10.42 20.47
C SER A 46 1.25 -9.10 20.69
N SER A 47 2.25 -8.77 19.86
CA SER A 47 2.96 -7.49 19.92
C SER A 47 3.58 -7.09 18.57
N GLU A 48 3.97 -5.82 18.44
CA GLU A 48 4.69 -5.31 17.27
C GLU A 48 6.08 -5.97 17.14
N GLU A 49 6.79 -6.17 18.25
CA GLU A 49 8.11 -6.79 18.30
C GLU A 49 8.06 -8.21 17.74
N ASN A 50 7.02 -8.97 18.05
CA ASN A 50 6.83 -10.32 17.53
C ASN A 50 6.66 -10.36 16.02
N LEU A 51 5.94 -9.39 15.45
CA LEU A 51 5.78 -9.28 14.00
C LEU A 51 7.12 -9.04 13.29
N TRP A 52 7.95 -8.14 13.81
CA TRP A 52 9.29 -7.87 13.26
C TRP A 52 10.23 -9.05 13.44
N SER A 53 10.16 -9.71 14.59
CA SER A 53 10.96 -10.91 14.89
C SER A 53 10.66 -12.04 13.92
N ILE A 54 9.41 -12.29 13.60
CA ILE A 54 9.02 -13.32 12.62
C ILE A 54 9.53 -12.98 11.22
N LEU A 55 9.38 -11.72 10.76
CA LEU A 55 9.90 -11.32 9.46
C LEU A 55 11.43 -11.48 9.38
N TYR A 56 12.14 -11.26 10.48
CA TYR A 56 13.57 -11.51 10.58
C TYR A 56 13.91 -13.01 10.57
N LEU A 57 13.29 -13.80 11.46
CA LEU A 57 13.54 -15.23 11.59
C LEU A 57 13.16 -16.04 10.34
N THR A 58 12.19 -15.56 9.57
CA THR A 58 11.78 -16.19 8.30
C THR A 58 12.55 -15.68 7.08
N GLY A 59 13.52 -14.77 7.27
CA GLY A 59 14.37 -14.27 6.20
C GLY A 59 13.78 -13.17 5.31
N TYR A 60 12.63 -12.62 5.65
CA TYR A 60 12.08 -11.43 4.98
C TYR A 60 12.83 -10.15 5.33
N LEU A 61 13.48 -10.13 6.49
CA LEU A 61 14.40 -9.07 6.90
C LEU A 61 15.77 -9.66 7.25
N THR A 62 16.80 -8.84 7.15
CA THR A 62 18.17 -9.21 7.53
C THR A 62 18.74 -8.16 8.49
N ASN A 63 19.60 -8.60 9.39
CA ASN A 63 20.35 -7.71 10.26
C ASN A 63 21.55 -7.11 9.51
N VAL A 64 21.76 -5.80 9.67
CA VAL A 64 22.89 -5.06 9.07
C VAL A 64 23.77 -4.37 10.10
N SER A 65 23.55 -4.59 11.40
CA SER A 65 24.33 -4.05 12.50
C SER A 65 24.76 -5.14 13.47
N GLU A 66 25.66 -4.82 14.38
CA GLU A 66 25.84 -5.63 15.60
C GLU A 66 24.61 -5.48 16.50
N GLN A 67 24.31 -6.53 17.27
CA GLN A 67 23.21 -6.50 18.22
C GLN A 67 23.59 -5.66 19.43
N ASP A 68 22.71 -4.75 19.82
CA ASP A 68 22.88 -3.98 21.04
C ASP A 68 22.71 -4.84 22.31
N THR A 69 23.13 -4.31 23.44
CA THR A 69 23.02 -4.99 24.74
C THR A 69 21.60 -5.27 25.20
N ASP A 70 20.62 -4.56 24.62
CA ASP A 70 19.18 -4.72 24.89
C ASP A 70 18.48 -5.64 23.88
N GLY A 71 19.22 -6.28 22.99
CA GLY A 71 18.65 -7.15 21.95
C GLY A 71 18.16 -6.43 20.70
N THR A 72 18.36 -5.12 20.60
CA THR A 72 17.98 -4.33 19.43
C THR A 72 18.97 -4.53 18.29
N ILE A 73 18.47 -4.74 17.09
CA ILE A 73 19.24 -4.84 15.84
C ILE A 73 18.69 -3.90 14.78
N GLU A 74 19.51 -3.63 13.79
CA GLU A 74 19.11 -2.86 12.62
C GLU A 74 18.70 -3.79 11.47
N LEU A 75 17.45 -3.70 11.06
CA LEU A 75 16.81 -4.56 10.07
C LEU A 75 16.64 -3.85 8.73
N LYS A 76 16.87 -4.60 7.66
CA LYS A 76 16.70 -4.17 6.28
C LYS A 76 16.07 -5.29 5.43
N ILE A 77 15.43 -4.95 4.31
CA ILE A 77 15.06 -5.94 3.30
C ILE A 77 16.34 -6.46 2.62
N PRO A 78 16.56 -7.81 2.57
CA PRO A 78 17.85 -8.37 2.18
C PRO A 78 18.19 -8.17 0.69
N ASN A 79 17.21 -8.20 -0.18
CA ASN A 79 17.44 -8.17 -1.62
C ASN A 79 16.19 -7.69 -2.40
N LYS A 80 16.38 -7.56 -3.71
CA LYS A 80 15.32 -7.07 -4.62
C LYS A 80 14.13 -8.02 -4.70
N GLU A 81 14.34 -9.33 -4.66
CA GLU A 81 13.26 -10.32 -4.75
C GLU A 81 12.30 -10.21 -3.56
N ILE A 82 12.84 -10.12 -2.35
CA ILE A 82 12.04 -9.90 -1.14
C ILE A 82 11.35 -8.54 -1.17
N LYS A 83 12.02 -7.50 -1.68
CA LYS A 83 11.40 -6.18 -1.86
C LYS A 83 10.18 -6.25 -2.79
N GLU A 84 10.29 -6.94 -3.92
CA GLU A 84 9.19 -7.14 -4.87
C GLU A 84 8.01 -7.91 -4.23
N ILE A 85 8.29 -8.86 -3.33
CA ILE A 85 7.25 -9.56 -2.56
C ILE A 85 6.50 -8.58 -1.66
N PHE A 86 7.20 -7.73 -0.92
CA PHE A 86 6.57 -6.70 -0.09
C PHE A 86 5.73 -5.75 -0.94
N GLU A 87 6.28 -5.19 -2.01
CA GLU A 87 5.60 -4.27 -2.92
C GLU A 87 4.33 -4.89 -3.52
N THR A 88 4.42 -6.11 -4.01
CA THR A 88 3.29 -6.84 -4.61
C THR A 88 2.21 -7.15 -3.58
N THR A 89 2.61 -7.55 -2.37
CA THR A 89 1.66 -7.88 -1.30
C THR A 89 0.94 -6.64 -0.79
N VAL A 90 1.66 -5.53 -0.61
CA VAL A 90 1.08 -4.23 -0.25
C VAL A 90 0.10 -3.77 -1.33
N LYS A 91 0.49 -3.82 -2.60
CA LYS A 91 -0.39 -3.47 -3.72
C LYS A 91 -1.68 -4.29 -3.71
N LYS A 92 -1.56 -5.61 -3.57
CA LYS A 92 -2.73 -6.50 -3.51
C LYS A 92 -3.62 -6.22 -2.30
N TRP A 93 -3.03 -5.95 -1.15
CA TRP A 93 -3.78 -5.57 0.05
C TRP A 93 -4.60 -4.29 -0.19
N PHE A 94 -4.01 -3.31 -0.87
CA PHE A 94 -4.70 -2.09 -1.27
C PHE A 94 -5.89 -2.36 -2.19
N GLU A 95 -5.67 -3.15 -3.25
CA GLU A 95 -6.71 -3.51 -4.20
C GLU A 95 -7.91 -4.20 -3.51
N ASP A 96 -7.61 -5.09 -2.56
CA ASP A 96 -8.65 -5.82 -1.83
C ASP A 96 -9.42 -4.91 -0.86
N ASN A 97 -8.73 -4.04 -0.12
CA ASN A 97 -9.38 -3.08 0.78
C ASN A 97 -10.13 -1.99 -0.01
N ALA A 98 -9.61 -1.63 -1.17
CA ALA A 98 -10.28 -0.71 -2.06
C ALA A 98 -11.67 -1.19 -2.46
N LYS A 99 -11.92 -2.48 -2.54
CA LYS A 99 -13.21 -3.08 -2.95
C LYS A 99 -14.28 -3.09 -1.84
N THR A 100 -13.91 -2.95 -0.57
CA THR A 100 -14.81 -3.22 0.58
C THR A 100 -15.42 -1.97 1.22
N ILE A 101 -14.97 -0.76 0.86
CA ILE A 101 -15.41 0.49 1.49
C ILE A 101 -16.57 1.10 0.71
N ASP A 102 -17.65 1.48 1.39
CA ASP A 102 -18.74 2.29 0.78
C ASP A 102 -18.17 3.66 0.39
N ARG A 103 -18.29 4.00 -0.89
CA ARG A 103 -17.68 5.18 -1.50
C ARG A 103 -18.66 6.02 -2.29
N LYS A 104 -19.90 5.96 -1.91
CA LYS A 104 -20.95 6.71 -2.60
C LYS A 104 -20.58 8.19 -2.71
N GLU A 105 -20.11 8.80 -1.62
CA GLU A 105 -19.70 10.22 -1.63
C GLU A 105 -18.54 10.50 -2.57
N LEU A 106 -17.57 9.58 -2.66
CA LEU A 106 -16.44 9.70 -3.59
C LEU A 106 -16.91 9.65 -5.05
N PHE A 107 -17.78 8.69 -5.39
CA PHE A 107 -18.28 8.54 -6.75
C PHE A 107 -19.20 9.70 -7.15
N ASP A 108 -20.10 10.12 -6.26
CA ASP A 108 -20.92 11.31 -6.47
C ASP A 108 -20.07 12.56 -6.70
N ALA A 109 -18.97 12.72 -5.95
CA ALA A 109 -18.04 13.84 -6.12
C ALA A 109 -17.32 13.81 -7.48
N VAL A 110 -16.96 12.63 -7.98
CA VAL A 110 -16.38 12.50 -9.34
C VAL A 110 -17.38 12.95 -10.40
N TRP A 111 -18.60 12.43 -10.36
CA TRP A 111 -19.60 12.69 -11.39
C TRP A 111 -20.20 14.10 -11.33
N THR A 112 -20.09 14.76 -10.18
CA THR A 112 -20.51 16.17 -10.00
C THR A 112 -19.36 17.18 -10.12
N GLY A 113 -18.12 16.71 -10.28
CA GLY A 113 -16.94 17.57 -10.35
C GLY A 113 -16.61 18.28 -9.01
N ASN A 114 -17.03 17.71 -7.87
CA ASN A 114 -16.79 18.32 -6.56
C ASN A 114 -15.36 18.01 -6.06
N ALA A 115 -14.42 18.91 -6.39
CA ALA A 115 -13.00 18.75 -6.06
C ALA A 115 -12.72 18.70 -4.56
N ASP A 116 -13.48 19.41 -3.73
CA ASP A 116 -13.26 19.47 -2.28
C ASP A 116 -13.60 18.12 -1.62
N ILE A 117 -14.76 17.56 -1.95
CA ILE A 117 -15.17 16.25 -1.47
C ILE A 117 -14.22 15.17 -2.02
N LEU A 118 -13.88 15.23 -3.30
CA LEU A 118 -12.95 14.29 -3.94
C LEU A 118 -11.60 14.28 -3.22
N THR A 119 -11.04 15.46 -2.93
CA THR A 119 -9.76 15.61 -2.22
C THR A 119 -9.86 15.04 -0.81
N LYS A 120 -10.94 15.32 -0.09
CA LYS A 120 -11.16 14.82 1.27
C LYS A 120 -11.28 13.29 1.27
N GLU A 121 -12.09 12.72 0.40
CA GLU A 121 -12.34 11.27 0.36
C GLU A 121 -11.10 10.49 -0.09
N ILE A 122 -10.44 10.90 -1.18
CA ILE A 122 -9.17 10.30 -1.62
C ILE A 122 -8.11 10.44 -0.54
N GLY A 123 -7.95 11.62 0.07
CA GLY A 123 -7.00 11.85 1.14
C GLY A 123 -7.28 11.00 2.38
N THR A 124 -8.54 10.73 2.70
CA THR A 124 -8.92 9.82 3.79
C THR A 124 -8.57 8.39 3.47
N LEU A 125 -8.88 7.93 2.27
CA LEU A 125 -8.54 6.60 1.78
C LEU A 125 -7.01 6.38 1.76
N LEU A 126 -6.25 7.35 1.27
CA LEU A 126 -4.79 7.27 1.27
C LEU A 126 -4.20 7.26 2.69
N ARG A 127 -4.79 7.97 3.65
CA ARG A 127 -4.36 7.92 5.06
C ARG A 127 -4.71 6.62 5.77
N MET A 128 -5.81 5.99 5.41
CA MET A 128 -6.20 4.67 5.94
C MET A 128 -5.29 3.56 5.43
N THR A 129 -4.64 3.80 4.30
CA THR A 129 -3.70 2.91 3.69
C THR A 129 -2.27 3.22 4.17
N ILE A 130 -1.27 2.59 3.63
CA ILE A 130 0.13 2.92 3.93
C ILE A 130 0.41 4.28 3.32
N SER A 131 0.86 5.23 4.16
CA SER A 131 1.21 6.59 3.74
C SER A 131 2.55 6.56 3.02
N TYR A 132 2.51 6.20 1.77
CA TYR A 132 3.68 6.06 0.91
C TYR A 132 4.02 7.42 0.27
N HIS A 133 4.79 8.25 0.96
CA HIS A 133 5.19 9.55 0.45
C HIS A 133 6.11 9.50 -0.78
N ASP A 134 6.64 8.32 -1.15
CA ASP A 134 7.62 8.17 -2.24
C ASP A 134 7.24 7.12 -3.29
N TYR A 135 5.99 6.62 -3.29
CA TYR A 135 5.63 5.62 -4.30
C TYR A 135 5.44 6.25 -5.68
N LYS A 136 5.88 5.44 -6.64
CA LYS A 136 5.77 5.74 -8.06
C LYS A 136 4.32 6.01 -8.44
N GLU A 137 4.12 6.88 -9.38
CA GLU A 137 2.86 7.23 -10.06
C GLU A 137 1.97 6.00 -10.34
N ASP A 138 2.57 4.87 -10.74
CA ASP A 138 1.93 3.57 -10.96
C ASP A 138 1.12 3.04 -9.76
N PHE A 139 1.50 3.42 -8.55
CA PHE A 139 0.76 3.01 -7.35
C PHE A 139 -0.58 3.73 -7.24
N TYR A 140 -0.59 5.04 -7.45
CA TYR A 140 -1.82 5.83 -7.43
C TYR A 140 -2.76 5.44 -8.56
N HIS A 141 -2.22 5.08 -9.72
CA HIS A 141 -2.98 4.52 -10.83
C HIS A 141 -3.68 3.23 -10.44
N ALA A 142 -2.93 2.26 -9.90
CA ALA A 142 -3.48 0.97 -9.48
C ALA A 142 -4.53 1.14 -8.36
N PHE A 143 -4.31 2.07 -7.45
CA PHE A 143 -5.22 2.39 -6.37
C PHE A 143 -6.54 2.96 -6.89
N LEU A 144 -6.51 4.00 -7.71
CA LEU A 144 -7.71 4.60 -8.29
C LEU A 144 -8.44 3.61 -9.21
N ALA A 145 -7.72 2.91 -10.08
CA ALA A 145 -8.30 1.90 -10.95
C ALA A 145 -9.00 0.80 -10.14
N GLY A 146 -8.39 0.34 -9.05
CA GLY A 146 -8.96 -0.65 -8.14
C GLY A 146 -10.24 -0.18 -7.45
N ILE A 147 -10.28 1.10 -7.04
CA ILE A 147 -11.46 1.72 -6.42
C ILE A 147 -12.67 1.67 -7.36
N PHE A 148 -12.49 2.13 -8.58
CA PHE A 148 -13.60 2.24 -9.55
C PHE A 148 -13.98 0.88 -10.13
N ALA A 149 -13.02 0.02 -10.46
CA ALA A 149 -13.30 -1.34 -10.92
C ALA A 149 -14.02 -2.16 -9.84
N GLY A 150 -13.65 -1.99 -8.57
CA GLY A 150 -14.32 -2.63 -7.43
C GLY A 150 -15.76 -2.17 -7.23
N ALA A 151 -16.12 -0.98 -7.71
CA ALA A 151 -17.48 -0.45 -7.71
C ALA A 151 -18.30 -0.84 -8.95
N GLY A 152 -17.70 -1.57 -9.88
CA GLY A 152 -18.37 -2.04 -11.09
C GLY A 152 -18.26 -1.12 -12.31
N TYR A 153 -17.47 -0.04 -12.22
CA TYR A 153 -17.20 0.81 -13.38
C TYR A 153 -16.23 0.13 -14.34
N VAL A 154 -16.36 0.40 -15.62
CA VAL A 154 -15.36 0.02 -16.61
C VAL A 154 -14.16 0.97 -16.49
N VAL A 155 -12.98 0.43 -16.29
CA VAL A 155 -11.74 1.20 -16.08
C VAL A 155 -10.73 0.84 -17.15
N GLU A 156 -10.25 1.84 -17.86
CA GLU A 156 -9.10 1.73 -18.76
C GLU A 156 -7.91 2.48 -18.15
N SER A 157 -6.76 1.82 -18.09
CA SER A 157 -5.55 2.39 -17.51
C SER A 157 -4.43 2.39 -18.56
N ASN A 158 -3.67 3.49 -18.64
CA ASN A 158 -2.52 3.65 -19.54
C ASN A 158 -2.82 3.41 -21.03
N LYS A 159 -4.01 3.74 -21.50
CA LYS A 159 -4.40 3.53 -22.89
C LYS A 159 -4.17 4.79 -23.72
N GLU A 160 -3.66 4.61 -24.92
CA GLU A 160 -3.52 5.69 -25.88
C GLU A 160 -4.89 6.09 -26.44
N HIS A 161 -5.23 7.37 -26.34
CA HIS A 161 -6.43 7.96 -26.93
C HIS A 161 -6.04 9.12 -27.82
N GLY A 162 -6.06 8.91 -29.13
CA GLY A 162 -5.74 9.95 -30.11
C GLY A 162 -4.30 10.47 -30.00
N GLU A 163 -4.13 11.76 -29.70
CA GLU A 163 -2.81 12.41 -29.58
C GLU A 163 -2.22 12.36 -28.16
N GLY A 164 -2.89 11.67 -27.21
CA GLY A 164 -2.45 11.63 -25.82
C GLY A 164 -2.67 10.29 -25.15
N ARG A 165 -1.98 10.09 -24.03
CA ARG A 165 -2.13 8.94 -23.14
C ARG A 165 -2.76 9.40 -21.85
N SER A 166 -3.95 8.88 -21.54
CA SER A 166 -4.59 9.12 -20.26
C SER A 166 -4.18 8.07 -19.25
N ASP A 167 -3.98 8.51 -18.01
CA ASP A 167 -3.56 7.62 -16.95
C ASP A 167 -4.68 6.64 -16.56
N ILE A 168 -5.87 7.17 -16.32
CA ILE A 168 -7.05 6.36 -15.97
C ILE A 168 -8.28 6.99 -16.65
N VAL A 169 -9.07 6.16 -17.32
CA VAL A 169 -10.37 6.52 -17.87
C VAL A 169 -11.41 5.62 -17.25
N ILE A 170 -12.47 6.21 -16.75
CA ILE A 170 -13.57 5.52 -16.06
C ILE A 170 -14.85 5.78 -16.85
N TYR A 171 -15.55 4.71 -17.16
CA TYR A 171 -16.82 4.75 -17.87
C TYR A 171 -17.95 4.33 -16.94
N ASP A 172 -18.96 5.16 -16.86
CA ASP A 172 -20.28 4.77 -16.37
C ASP A 172 -21.18 4.48 -17.58
N ASP A 173 -21.20 3.21 -17.98
CA ASP A 173 -21.97 2.77 -19.14
C ASP A 173 -23.48 2.90 -18.91
N TYR A 174 -23.90 2.98 -17.64
CA TYR A 174 -25.32 3.09 -17.29
C TYR A 174 -25.84 4.52 -17.49
N GLU A 175 -25.05 5.52 -17.09
CA GLU A 175 -25.41 6.94 -17.23
C GLU A 175 -24.75 7.61 -18.45
N GLY A 176 -23.90 6.88 -19.19
CA GLY A 176 -23.19 7.40 -20.36
C GLY A 176 -22.17 8.48 -20.01
N LYS A 177 -21.56 8.42 -18.85
CA LYS A 177 -20.57 9.39 -18.36
C LYS A 177 -19.15 8.84 -18.45
N VAL A 178 -18.19 9.73 -18.65
CA VAL A 178 -16.76 9.41 -18.67
C VAL A 178 -16.03 10.36 -17.75
N ALA A 179 -15.14 9.84 -16.91
CA ALA A 179 -14.20 10.63 -16.12
C ALA A 179 -12.76 10.24 -16.47
N ILE A 180 -11.90 11.25 -16.62
CA ILE A 180 -10.49 11.08 -16.94
C ILE A 180 -9.69 11.60 -15.76
N PHE A 181 -8.77 10.76 -15.26
CA PHE A 181 -7.82 11.14 -14.21
C PHE A 181 -6.42 11.15 -14.77
N GLU A 182 -5.67 12.15 -14.39
CA GLU A 182 -4.25 12.29 -14.63
C GLU A 182 -3.56 12.49 -13.28
N ALA A 183 -2.67 11.57 -12.91
CA ALA A 183 -1.93 11.63 -11.66
C ALA A 183 -0.54 12.24 -11.92
N LYS A 184 -0.22 13.33 -11.20
CA LYS A 184 1.10 13.96 -11.28
C LYS A 184 1.73 14.04 -9.90
N LYS A 185 2.98 13.59 -9.81
CA LYS A 185 3.78 13.79 -8.61
C LYS A 185 4.23 15.25 -8.55
N SER A 186 3.74 16.00 -7.55
CA SER A 186 4.27 17.34 -7.27
C SER A 186 5.62 17.22 -6.56
N GLN A 187 6.60 18.04 -6.98
CA GLN A 187 7.90 18.16 -6.30
C GLN A 187 7.86 19.15 -5.13
N ASN A 188 6.76 19.89 -4.99
CA ASN A 188 6.53 20.81 -3.86
C ASN A 188 5.27 20.34 -3.10
N PRO A 189 5.38 20.11 -1.78
CA PRO A 189 4.22 19.82 -0.93
C PRO A 189 3.32 21.06 -0.78
#